data_c0ea12488c9f55372302f30fb7127f6e
#
_entry.id   c0ea12488c9f55372302f30fb7127f6e
#
_cell.length_a   1.000
_cell.length_b   1.000
_cell.length_c   1.000
_cell.angle_alpha   90.00
_cell.angle_beta   90.00
_cell.angle_gamma   90.00
#
_symmetry.space_group_name_H-M   'P 1'
#
loop_
_entity.id
_entity.type
_entity.pdbx_description
1 polymer ?
#
loop_
_entity_poly.entity_id
_entity_poly.type
_entity_poly.pdbx_seq_one_letter_code
_entity_poly.pdbx_strand_id
1 'polypeptide(L)'
;MCTVLFIFGAAGCAVKSDKQKEELNLKFQHTAQDREVGETQSMITYENHYAYGIHYPAIGVEAIDSRIKAAAQEIADGFVKEVPNSKPKGELPTLSADYKSYLVTDNGKNKYVSIVFEIKTDIPDKSIKTDSIETLVFDIPSGKQLSADDIFSDGYEKIASTRVVSYFTANRLFNAGVGSDKFKQNTSADKKNFTKFSISS
;
A
#
# COMPACT_ATOMS: atom_id res chain seq x y z
N MET A 1 22.86 -5.95 -7.28
CA MET A 1 23.65 -4.92 -6.55
C MET A 1 22.64 -3.86 -6.13
N CYS A 2 22.20 -3.89 -4.84
CA CYS A 2 21.14 -3.02 -4.35
C CYS A 2 21.69 -1.63 -4.08
N THR A 3 21.32 -0.64 -4.86
CA THR A 3 21.68 0.76 -4.62
C THR A 3 20.59 1.39 -3.76
N VAL A 4 20.87 1.51 -2.46
CA VAL A 4 20.00 2.22 -1.51
C VAL A 4 20.26 3.71 -1.63
N LEU A 5 19.36 4.46 -2.21
CA LEU A 5 19.44 5.92 -2.27
C LEU A 5 18.81 6.52 -1.02
N PHE A 6 19.64 6.98 -0.08
CA PHE A 6 19.19 7.73 1.09
C PHE A 6 18.99 9.20 0.73
N ILE A 7 17.75 9.68 0.74
CA ILE A 7 17.47 11.11 0.69
C ILE A 7 17.38 11.62 2.13
N PHE A 8 18.43 12.29 2.61
CA PHE A 8 18.43 12.98 3.89
C PHE A 8 17.75 14.34 3.77
N GLY A 9 16.57 14.47 4.35
CA GLY A 9 15.99 15.77 4.66
C GLY A 9 16.62 16.31 5.94
N ALA A 10 17.42 17.36 5.84
CA ALA A 10 18.08 17.98 6.99
C ALA A 10 17.18 19.07 7.58
N ALA A 11 16.61 18.85 8.78
CA ALA A 11 16.34 19.91 9.76
C ALA A 11 15.96 19.30 11.12
N GLY A 12 16.78 19.55 12.15
CA GLY A 12 16.41 19.36 13.56
C GLY A 12 16.77 18.01 14.16
N CYS A 13 18.05 17.76 14.40
CA CYS A 13 18.55 16.57 15.09
C CYS A 13 18.18 16.58 16.58
N ALA A 14 17.18 15.78 16.96
CA ALA A 14 17.24 15.05 18.22
C ALA A 14 17.65 13.62 17.86
N VAL A 15 18.86 13.23 18.21
CA VAL A 15 19.43 11.91 17.98
C VAL A 15 18.57 10.90 18.72
N LYS A 16 17.73 10.14 17.99
CA LYS A 16 17.13 8.92 18.52
C LYS A 16 18.27 7.97 18.87
N SER A 17 18.14 7.26 20.00
CA SER A 17 19.16 6.28 20.38
C SER A 17 19.32 5.27 19.24
N ASP A 18 20.54 4.81 18.98
CA ASP A 18 20.82 3.84 17.89
C ASP A 18 19.92 2.60 18.00
N LYS A 19 19.61 2.17 19.22
CA LYS A 19 18.66 1.08 19.48
C LYS A 19 17.25 1.35 18.95
N GLN A 20 16.72 2.56 19.12
CA GLN A 20 15.38 2.91 18.63
C GLN A 20 15.33 2.96 17.09
N LYS A 21 16.40 3.41 16.45
CA LYS A 21 16.53 3.36 14.98
C LYS A 21 16.62 1.93 14.47
N GLU A 22 17.34 1.06 15.15
CA GLU A 22 17.45 -0.35 14.81
C GLU A 22 16.09 -1.06 14.90
N GLU A 23 15.32 -0.84 15.97
CA GLU A 23 13.97 -1.37 16.11
C GLU A 23 13.02 -0.87 15.01
N LEU A 24 13.11 0.40 14.60
CA LEU A 24 12.33 0.96 13.51
C LEU A 24 12.77 0.39 12.14
N ASN A 25 14.07 0.20 11.93
CA ASN A 25 14.57 -0.42 10.71
C ASN A 25 14.03 -1.84 10.55
N LEU A 26 13.89 -2.62 11.62
CA LEU A 26 13.26 -3.94 11.58
C LEU A 26 11.78 -3.87 11.19
N LYS A 27 11.05 -2.83 11.62
CA LYS A 27 9.65 -2.61 11.21
C LYS A 27 9.51 -2.18 9.75
N PHE A 28 10.55 -1.58 9.18
CA PHE A 28 10.57 -1.03 7.81
C PHE A 28 11.36 -1.91 6.84
N GLN A 29 11.48 -3.19 7.10
CA GLN A 29 12.14 -4.10 6.17
C GLN A 29 11.24 -4.44 5.01
N HIS A 30 11.81 -4.42 3.81
CA HIS A 30 11.18 -4.98 2.63
C HIS A 30 11.26 -6.52 2.66
N THR A 31 10.15 -7.16 2.36
CA THR A 31 10.07 -8.62 2.23
C THR A 31 10.04 -8.99 0.75
N ALA A 32 11.21 -9.29 0.20
CA ALA A 32 11.35 -9.67 -1.19
C ALA A 32 10.49 -10.89 -1.56
N GLN A 33 9.90 -10.86 -2.75
CA GLN A 33 9.11 -11.96 -3.32
C GLN A 33 9.92 -12.69 -4.40
N ASP A 34 9.59 -13.96 -4.65
CA ASP A 34 10.28 -14.81 -5.64
C ASP A 34 10.25 -14.23 -7.08
N ARG A 35 9.32 -13.35 -7.40
CA ARG A 35 9.13 -12.80 -8.74
C ARG A 35 8.78 -11.31 -8.70
N GLU A 36 9.59 -10.53 -7.98
CA GLU A 36 9.40 -9.08 -7.97
C GLU A 36 9.69 -8.44 -9.32
N VAL A 37 8.90 -7.44 -9.65
CA VAL A 37 9.05 -6.65 -10.88
C VAL A 37 9.80 -5.37 -10.54
N GLY A 38 10.92 -5.15 -11.24
CA GLY A 38 11.69 -3.91 -11.11
C GLY A 38 12.70 -3.91 -9.95
N GLU A 39 13.20 -2.74 -9.63
CA GLU A 39 14.15 -2.51 -8.53
C GLU A 39 13.44 -1.88 -7.34
N THR A 40 13.65 -2.42 -6.14
CA THR A 40 13.07 -1.86 -4.92
C THR A 40 13.67 -0.51 -4.59
N GLN A 41 12.79 0.48 -4.46
CA GLN A 41 13.09 1.80 -3.93
C GLN A 41 12.54 1.95 -2.52
N SER A 42 13.12 2.86 -1.73
CA SER A 42 12.71 3.07 -0.34
C SER A 42 12.60 4.54 -0.01
N MET A 43 11.54 4.90 0.70
CA MET A 43 11.34 6.21 1.30
C MET A 43 11.24 6.02 2.81
N ILE A 44 12.29 6.39 3.55
CA ILE A 44 12.37 6.20 5.00
C ILE A 44 12.61 7.55 5.68
N THR A 45 11.79 7.87 6.67
CA THR A 45 11.87 9.13 7.43
C THR A 45 11.79 8.86 8.93
N TYR A 46 12.63 9.57 9.67
CA TYR A 46 12.67 9.54 11.14
C TYR A 46 12.57 10.97 11.67
N GLU A 47 11.39 11.32 12.15
CA GLU A 47 11.13 12.60 12.83
C GLU A 47 10.98 12.42 14.34
N ASN A 48 11.00 13.53 15.09
CA ASN A 48 10.88 13.48 16.55
C ASN A 48 9.52 13.00 17.04
N HIS A 49 8.49 13.08 16.21
CA HIS A 49 7.11 12.80 16.55
C HIS A 49 6.47 11.71 15.67
N TYR A 50 7.17 11.21 14.66
CA TYR A 50 6.78 10.03 13.86
C TYR A 50 7.97 9.40 13.14
N ALA A 51 7.77 8.20 12.59
CA ALA A 51 8.65 7.60 11.60
C ALA A 51 7.83 6.82 10.58
N TYR A 52 8.31 6.77 9.33
CA TYR A 52 7.73 5.88 8.34
C TYR A 52 8.79 5.24 7.44
N GLY A 53 8.45 4.06 6.90
CA GLY A 53 9.21 3.37 5.87
C GLY A 53 8.26 2.84 4.81
N ILE A 54 8.51 3.21 3.55
CA ILE A 54 7.70 2.81 2.40
C ILE A 54 8.63 2.25 1.35
N HIS A 55 8.36 1.02 0.91
CA HIS A 55 9.04 0.37 -0.21
C HIS A 55 8.12 0.35 -1.42
N TYR A 56 8.69 0.56 -2.61
CA TYR A 56 7.97 0.56 -3.86
C TYR A 56 8.89 0.20 -5.03
N PRO A 57 8.38 -0.41 -6.12
CA PRO A 57 9.21 -0.77 -7.26
C PRO A 57 9.44 0.40 -8.23
N ALA A 58 10.60 0.38 -8.90
CA ALA A 58 10.86 1.11 -10.13
C ALA A 58 10.99 0.07 -11.26
N ILE A 59 10.08 0.09 -12.23
CA ILE A 59 9.99 -0.94 -13.27
C ILE A 59 10.68 -0.54 -14.58
N GLY A 60 11.28 0.67 -14.64
CA GLY A 60 12.01 1.17 -15.78
C GLY A 60 11.13 1.84 -16.86
N VAL A 61 9.88 2.17 -16.54
CA VAL A 61 8.98 2.95 -17.41
C VAL A 61 8.64 4.25 -16.70
N GLU A 62 9.19 5.38 -17.16
CA GLU A 62 9.16 6.68 -16.47
C GLU A 62 7.75 7.11 -16.03
N ALA A 63 6.75 6.98 -16.90
CA ALA A 63 5.38 7.37 -16.57
C ALA A 63 4.80 6.52 -15.43
N ILE A 64 5.09 5.22 -15.41
CA ILE A 64 4.63 4.29 -14.39
C ILE A 64 5.40 4.53 -13.09
N ASP A 65 6.75 4.64 -13.18
CA ASP A 65 7.61 4.86 -12.01
C ASP A 65 7.27 6.16 -11.29
N SER A 66 6.98 7.22 -12.05
CA SER A 66 6.53 8.50 -11.51
C SER A 66 5.20 8.36 -10.75
N ARG A 67 4.24 7.59 -11.27
CA ARG A 67 2.95 7.38 -10.60
C ARG A 67 3.05 6.48 -9.38
N ILE A 68 3.89 5.43 -9.42
CA ILE A 68 4.17 4.57 -8.26
C ILE A 68 4.80 5.41 -7.13
N LYS A 69 5.81 6.21 -7.45
CA LYS A 69 6.45 7.11 -6.49
C LYS A 69 5.46 8.14 -5.91
N ALA A 70 4.59 8.70 -6.75
CA ALA A 70 3.55 9.63 -6.30
C ALA A 70 2.59 8.95 -5.32
N ALA A 71 2.17 7.71 -5.59
CA ALA A 71 1.32 6.95 -4.66
C ALA A 71 2.02 6.67 -3.32
N ALA A 72 3.31 6.32 -3.34
CA ALA A 72 4.09 6.17 -2.11
C ALA A 72 4.14 7.49 -1.31
N GLN A 73 4.29 8.63 -1.98
CA GLN A 73 4.25 9.95 -1.34
C GLN A 73 2.86 10.28 -0.78
N GLU A 74 1.79 9.98 -1.52
CA GLU A 74 0.40 10.16 -1.07
C GLU A 74 0.12 9.34 0.22
N ILE A 75 0.65 8.12 0.32
CA ILE A 75 0.57 7.28 1.54
C ILE A 75 1.29 7.97 2.71
N ALA A 76 2.52 8.45 2.49
CA ALA A 76 3.28 9.17 3.51
C ALA A 76 2.57 10.44 3.97
N ASP A 77 2.11 11.27 3.04
CA ASP A 77 1.44 12.54 3.30
C ASP A 77 0.12 12.33 4.07
N GLY A 78 -0.63 11.28 3.71
CA GLY A 78 -1.84 10.87 4.42
C GLY A 78 -1.55 10.54 5.89
N PHE A 79 -0.52 9.76 6.15
CA PHE A 79 -0.08 9.45 7.51
C PHE A 79 0.36 10.68 8.27
N VAL A 80 1.22 11.52 7.69
CA VAL A 80 1.74 12.73 8.35
C VAL A 80 0.62 13.69 8.75
N LYS A 81 -0.43 13.83 7.94
CA LYS A 81 -1.62 14.65 8.28
C LYS A 81 -2.38 14.11 9.50
N GLU A 82 -2.36 12.80 9.73
CA GLU A 82 -3.02 12.17 10.87
C GLU A 82 -2.21 12.23 12.16
N VAL A 83 -0.89 12.37 12.07
CA VAL A 83 -0.01 12.41 13.26
C VAL A 83 -0.15 13.74 14.00
N PRO A 84 -0.28 13.74 15.35
CA PRO A 84 -0.24 14.96 16.13
C PRO A 84 1.11 15.70 16.00
N ASN A 85 1.08 17.02 15.87
CA ASN A 85 2.29 17.86 15.78
C ASN A 85 3.09 17.97 17.10
N SER A 86 2.69 17.26 18.15
CA SER A 86 3.35 17.24 19.45
C SER A 86 4.19 15.99 19.64
N LYS A 87 5.24 16.11 20.44
CA LYS A 87 6.04 14.93 20.83
C LYS A 87 5.12 13.89 21.49
N PRO A 88 5.13 12.62 21.04
CA PRO A 88 4.30 11.57 21.63
C PRO A 88 4.65 11.35 23.10
N LYS A 89 3.63 11.09 23.91
CA LYS A 89 3.80 10.78 25.34
C LYS A 89 4.26 9.33 25.59
N GLY A 90 4.12 8.48 24.59
CA GLY A 90 4.45 7.06 24.64
C GLY A 90 5.23 6.61 23.41
N GLU A 91 4.73 5.57 22.77
CA GLU A 91 5.32 5.02 21.54
C GLU A 91 5.20 6.02 20.37
N LEU A 92 6.21 5.97 19.49
CA LEU A 92 6.26 6.82 18.33
C LEU A 92 5.22 6.37 17.29
N PRO A 93 4.39 7.29 16.76
CA PRO A 93 3.59 6.99 15.57
C PRO A 93 4.44 6.45 14.42
N THR A 94 3.97 5.36 13.82
CA THR A 94 4.70 4.70 12.73
C THR A 94 3.79 4.34 11.57
N LEU A 95 4.33 4.41 10.35
CA LEU A 95 3.74 3.82 9.17
C LEU A 95 4.79 2.93 8.50
N SER A 96 4.40 1.72 8.15
CA SER A 96 5.17 0.80 7.32
C SER A 96 4.34 0.44 6.11
N ALA A 97 4.88 0.64 4.92
CA ALA A 97 4.27 0.16 3.69
C ALA A 97 5.28 -0.67 2.92
N ASP A 98 4.88 -1.88 2.60
CA ASP A 98 5.60 -2.80 1.73
C ASP A 98 4.76 -3.09 0.50
N TYR A 99 5.34 -3.66 -0.55
CA TYR A 99 4.61 -3.89 -1.78
C TYR A 99 4.72 -5.35 -2.26
N LYS A 100 3.73 -5.74 -3.05
CA LYS A 100 3.76 -6.92 -3.91
C LYS A 100 3.57 -6.47 -5.35
N SER A 101 4.31 -7.09 -6.26
CA SER A 101 4.19 -6.82 -7.68
C SER A 101 3.84 -8.08 -8.47
N TYR A 102 2.98 -7.92 -9.48
CA TYR A 102 2.54 -9.00 -10.34
C TYR A 102 2.67 -8.58 -11.80
N LEU A 103 3.29 -9.42 -12.61
CA LEU A 103 3.49 -9.20 -14.03
C LEU A 103 2.60 -10.15 -14.83
N VAL A 104 1.81 -9.61 -15.72
CA VAL A 104 1.04 -10.40 -16.68
C VAL A 104 1.65 -10.22 -18.06
N THR A 105 1.94 -11.35 -18.70
CA THR A 105 2.49 -11.39 -20.06
C THR A 105 1.43 -11.91 -21.04
N ASP A 106 1.46 -11.37 -22.25
CA ASP A 106 0.67 -11.84 -23.39
C ASP A 106 1.61 -12.10 -24.57
N ASN A 107 1.57 -13.32 -25.12
CA ASN A 107 2.45 -13.76 -26.21
C ASN A 107 3.96 -13.52 -25.91
N GLY A 108 4.39 -13.73 -24.65
CA GLY A 108 5.76 -13.53 -24.20
C GLY A 108 6.19 -12.07 -24.01
N LYS A 109 5.27 -11.10 -24.15
CA LYS A 109 5.52 -9.68 -23.90
C LYS A 109 4.83 -9.24 -22.61
N ASN A 110 5.53 -8.42 -21.83
CA ASN A 110 4.96 -7.81 -20.63
C ASN A 110 3.79 -6.89 -21.04
N LYS A 111 2.62 -7.14 -20.49
CA LYS A 111 1.39 -6.41 -20.82
C LYS A 111 0.90 -5.57 -19.68
N TYR A 112 0.70 -6.16 -18.52
CA TYR A 112 0.23 -5.44 -17.33
C TYR A 112 1.17 -5.65 -16.16
N VAL A 113 1.27 -4.63 -15.32
CA VAL A 113 1.88 -4.75 -14.00
C VAL A 113 0.90 -4.25 -12.94
N SER A 114 0.78 -5.02 -11.86
CA SER A 114 0.01 -4.65 -10.68
C SER A 114 0.93 -4.47 -9.50
N ILE A 115 0.75 -3.38 -8.77
CA ILE A 115 1.45 -3.09 -7.52
C ILE A 115 0.40 -3.06 -6.40
N VAL A 116 0.63 -3.82 -5.35
CA VAL A 116 -0.23 -3.87 -4.15
C VAL A 116 0.60 -3.41 -2.96
N PHE A 117 0.32 -2.24 -2.43
CA PHE A 117 0.90 -1.78 -1.17
C PHE A 117 0.14 -2.40 0.01
N GLU A 118 0.87 -3.00 0.93
CA GLU A 118 0.39 -3.46 2.24
C GLU A 118 0.82 -2.43 3.28
N ILE A 119 -0.13 -1.68 3.82
CA ILE A 119 0.13 -0.51 4.64
C ILE A 119 -0.29 -0.80 6.08
N LYS A 120 0.62 -0.60 7.03
CA LYS A 120 0.37 -0.72 8.47
C LYS A 120 0.60 0.62 9.13
N THR A 121 -0.43 1.16 9.77
CA THR A 121 -0.38 2.44 10.48
C THR A 121 -0.62 2.22 11.96
N ASP A 122 0.23 2.80 12.79
CA ASP A 122 0.11 2.79 14.25
C ASP A 122 0.30 4.22 14.79
N ILE A 123 -0.78 4.81 15.35
CA ILE A 123 -0.77 6.13 15.98
C ILE A 123 -1.31 5.97 17.40
N PRO A 124 -0.45 5.64 18.36
CA PRO A 124 -0.86 5.27 19.73
C PRO A 124 -1.67 6.34 20.45
N ASP A 125 -1.28 7.61 20.34
CA ASP A 125 -1.98 8.74 20.99
C ASP A 125 -3.43 8.92 20.52
N LYS A 126 -3.78 8.40 19.32
CA LYS A 126 -5.14 8.38 18.76
C LYS A 126 -5.82 7.01 18.87
N SER A 127 -5.15 6.02 19.44
CA SER A 127 -5.60 4.61 19.43
C SER A 127 -5.92 4.08 18.03
N ILE A 128 -5.19 4.58 17.02
CA ILE A 128 -5.31 4.12 15.63
C ILE A 128 -4.29 3.03 15.39
N LYS A 129 -4.77 1.84 15.04
CA LYS A 129 -3.97 0.74 14.52
C LYS A 129 -4.72 0.11 13.36
N THR A 130 -4.22 0.31 12.16
CA THR A 130 -4.91 -0.11 10.94
C THR A 130 -3.99 -0.81 9.97
N ASP A 131 -4.52 -1.86 9.33
CA ASP A 131 -3.94 -2.48 8.15
C ASP A 131 -4.83 -2.11 6.94
N SER A 132 -4.21 -1.66 5.88
CA SER A 132 -4.92 -1.30 4.64
C SER A 132 -4.11 -1.69 3.42
N ILE A 133 -4.75 -1.70 2.27
CA ILE A 133 -4.09 -1.94 0.98
C ILE A 133 -4.36 -0.77 0.04
N GLU A 134 -3.40 -0.48 -0.83
CA GLU A 134 -3.55 0.37 -2.00
C GLU A 134 -3.08 -0.38 -3.24
N THR A 135 -3.75 -0.19 -4.37
CA THR A 135 -3.43 -0.94 -5.58
C THR A 135 -3.29 -0.03 -6.79
N LEU A 136 -2.29 -0.31 -7.61
CA LEU A 136 -2.08 0.33 -8.90
C LEU A 136 -1.95 -0.74 -9.96
N VAL A 137 -2.62 -0.54 -11.09
CA VAL A 137 -2.51 -1.43 -12.26
C VAL A 137 -2.17 -0.58 -13.46
N PHE A 138 -1.21 -1.03 -14.27
CA PHE A 138 -0.76 -0.32 -15.45
C PHE A 138 -0.74 -1.20 -16.68
N ASP A 139 -1.08 -0.62 -17.82
CA ASP A 139 -0.74 -1.14 -19.15
C ASP A 139 0.69 -0.70 -19.47
N ILE A 140 1.62 -1.65 -19.52
CA ILE A 140 3.06 -1.34 -19.69
C ILE A 140 3.36 -0.69 -21.03
N PRO A 141 2.82 -1.18 -22.17
CA PRO A 141 3.08 -0.58 -23.47
C PRO A 141 2.69 0.89 -23.60
N SER A 142 1.61 1.31 -22.97
CA SER A 142 1.12 2.70 -23.03
C SER A 142 1.56 3.55 -21.83
N GLY A 143 2.00 2.92 -20.73
CA GLY A 143 2.28 3.60 -19.45
C GLY A 143 1.01 4.07 -18.71
N LYS A 144 -0.19 3.70 -19.22
CA LYS A 144 -1.47 4.13 -18.64
C LYS A 144 -1.78 3.40 -17.35
N GLN A 145 -2.14 4.12 -16.30
CA GLN A 145 -2.80 3.53 -15.14
C GLN A 145 -4.22 3.11 -15.50
N LEU A 146 -4.61 1.90 -15.12
CA LEU A 146 -5.90 1.31 -15.44
C LEU A 146 -6.82 1.36 -14.21
N SER A 147 -8.08 1.69 -14.46
CA SER A 147 -9.18 1.56 -13.51
C SER A 147 -9.87 0.20 -13.69
N ALA A 148 -10.76 -0.14 -12.74
CA ALA A 148 -11.56 -1.34 -12.84
C ALA A 148 -12.45 -1.33 -14.13
N ASP A 149 -12.94 -0.17 -14.54
CA ASP A 149 -13.75 -0.01 -15.77
C ASP A 149 -12.93 -0.20 -17.05
N ASP A 150 -11.59 -0.05 -17.02
CA ASP A 150 -10.74 -0.35 -18.19
C ASP A 150 -10.50 -1.86 -18.38
N ILE A 151 -10.72 -2.67 -17.34
CA ILE A 151 -10.38 -4.11 -17.32
C ILE A 151 -11.62 -4.99 -17.31
N PHE A 152 -12.62 -4.62 -16.52
CA PHE A 152 -13.79 -5.47 -16.30
C PHE A 152 -14.98 -5.01 -17.16
N SER A 153 -15.79 -5.97 -17.59
CA SER A 153 -17.04 -5.69 -18.29
C SER A 153 -18.06 -5.01 -17.37
N ASP A 154 -19.00 -4.29 -17.95
CA ASP A 154 -20.11 -3.66 -17.23
C ASP A 154 -20.84 -4.67 -16.32
N GLY A 155 -21.15 -4.23 -15.12
CA GLY A 155 -21.81 -5.07 -14.12
C GLY A 155 -20.86 -5.94 -13.28
N TYR A 156 -19.55 -5.80 -13.43
CA TYR A 156 -18.57 -6.54 -12.63
C TYR A 156 -18.78 -6.35 -11.11
N GLU A 157 -19.27 -5.19 -10.70
CA GLU A 157 -19.56 -4.88 -9.30
C GLU A 157 -20.59 -5.82 -8.67
N LYS A 158 -21.53 -6.34 -9.46
CA LYS A 158 -22.53 -7.34 -9.01
C LYS A 158 -21.87 -8.68 -8.73
N ILE A 159 -20.97 -9.09 -9.63
CA ILE A 159 -20.23 -10.34 -9.48
C ILE A 159 -19.29 -10.24 -8.28
N ALA A 160 -18.54 -9.15 -8.17
CA ALA A 160 -17.64 -8.89 -7.04
C ALA A 160 -18.38 -8.87 -5.70
N SER A 161 -19.50 -8.15 -5.60
CA SER A 161 -20.38 -8.12 -4.44
C SER A 161 -20.81 -9.53 -4.02
N THR A 162 -21.35 -10.29 -4.97
CA THR A 162 -21.81 -11.66 -4.70
C THR A 162 -20.68 -12.55 -4.19
N ARG A 163 -19.49 -12.47 -4.78
CA ARG A 163 -18.35 -13.28 -4.37
C ARG A 163 -17.83 -12.89 -3.00
N VAL A 164 -17.71 -11.59 -2.71
CA VAL A 164 -17.26 -11.09 -1.40
C VAL A 164 -18.24 -11.53 -0.32
N VAL A 165 -19.55 -11.32 -0.50
CA VAL A 165 -20.57 -11.75 0.46
C VAL A 165 -20.53 -13.26 0.68
N SER A 166 -20.44 -14.05 -0.39
CA SER A 166 -20.33 -15.52 -0.28
C SER A 166 -19.09 -15.96 0.46
N TYR A 167 -17.93 -15.35 0.20
CA TYR A 167 -16.68 -15.65 0.88
C TYR A 167 -16.78 -15.39 2.39
N PHE A 168 -17.26 -14.22 2.80
CA PHE A 168 -17.40 -13.88 4.21
C PHE A 168 -18.44 -14.72 4.92
N THR A 169 -19.53 -15.08 4.22
CA THR A 169 -20.58 -15.95 4.79
C THR A 169 -20.09 -17.39 5.01
N ALA A 170 -19.27 -17.91 4.07
CA ALA A 170 -18.70 -19.25 4.16
C ALA A 170 -17.59 -19.36 5.22
N ASN A 171 -16.82 -18.30 5.45
CA ASN A 171 -15.74 -18.29 6.42
C ASN A 171 -16.24 -17.81 7.79
N ARG A 172 -16.54 -18.75 8.68
CA ARG A 172 -17.06 -18.50 10.04
C ARG A 172 -16.21 -17.54 10.91
N LEU A 173 -14.98 -17.23 10.51
CA LEU A 173 -14.08 -16.30 11.19
C LEU A 173 -14.62 -14.85 11.27
N PHE A 174 -15.58 -14.50 10.41
CA PHE A 174 -16.14 -13.15 10.30
C PHE A 174 -17.61 -13.03 10.68
N ASN A 175 -18.19 -14.05 11.32
CA ASN A 175 -19.62 -14.12 11.62
C ASN A 175 -20.17 -12.93 12.43
N ALA A 176 -19.39 -12.26 13.24
CA ALA A 176 -19.84 -11.13 14.06
C ALA A 176 -20.12 -9.84 13.25
N GLY A 177 -19.63 -9.74 12.03
CA GLY A 177 -19.76 -8.53 11.18
C GLY A 177 -20.64 -8.70 9.94
N VAL A 178 -20.84 -9.95 9.46
CA VAL A 178 -21.53 -10.32 8.19
C VAL A 178 -23.00 -9.97 8.26
N GLY A 179 -23.59 -9.23 8.75
CA GLY A 179 -25.01 -8.82 8.76
C GLY A 179 -25.18 -7.36 9.16
N SER A 180 -24.07 -6.71 9.54
CA SER A 180 -24.09 -5.31 9.91
C SER A 180 -24.40 -4.42 8.71
N ASP A 181 -25.01 -3.28 8.94
CA ASP A 181 -25.32 -2.32 7.87
C ASP A 181 -24.04 -1.79 7.20
N LYS A 182 -22.96 -1.65 7.98
CA LYS A 182 -21.64 -1.28 7.44
C LYS A 182 -21.09 -2.33 6.48
N PHE A 183 -21.22 -3.63 6.81
CA PHE A 183 -20.82 -4.71 5.90
C PHE A 183 -21.66 -4.69 4.63
N LYS A 184 -22.99 -4.61 4.74
CA LYS A 184 -23.89 -4.54 3.59
C LYS A 184 -23.57 -3.33 2.70
N GLN A 185 -23.31 -2.17 3.29
CA GLN A 185 -22.94 -0.96 2.55
C GLN A 185 -21.62 -1.12 1.80
N ASN A 186 -20.59 -1.67 2.47
CA ASN A 186 -19.25 -1.82 1.89
C ASN A 186 -19.14 -2.97 0.88
N THR A 187 -20.09 -3.90 0.86
CA THR A 187 -20.14 -5.03 -0.07
C THR A 187 -21.25 -4.92 -1.10
N SER A 188 -22.05 -3.84 -1.06
CA SER A 188 -23.09 -3.59 -2.06
C SER A 188 -22.49 -3.48 -3.47
N ALA A 189 -23.31 -3.82 -4.49
CA ALA A 189 -22.92 -3.75 -5.91
C ALA A 189 -22.80 -2.28 -6.40
N ASP A 190 -21.92 -1.53 -5.76
CA ASP A 190 -21.56 -0.15 -6.10
C ASP A 190 -20.10 -0.13 -6.51
N LYS A 191 -19.77 0.41 -7.66
CA LYS A 191 -18.41 0.47 -8.22
C LYS A 191 -17.40 1.03 -7.25
N LYS A 192 -17.77 2.01 -6.41
CA LYS A 192 -16.89 2.59 -5.39
C LYS A 192 -16.35 1.59 -4.37
N ASN A 193 -17.06 0.47 -4.14
CA ASN A 193 -16.63 -0.59 -3.22
C ASN A 193 -15.58 -1.52 -3.83
N PHE A 194 -15.34 -1.46 -5.15
CA PHE A 194 -14.49 -2.39 -5.90
C PHE A 194 -13.46 -1.66 -6.78
N THR A 195 -12.93 -0.56 -6.29
CA THR A 195 -11.94 0.26 -7.00
C THR A 195 -10.51 -0.27 -6.87
N LYS A 196 -10.24 -1.07 -5.82
CA LYS A 196 -8.93 -1.65 -5.56
C LYS A 196 -8.89 -3.07 -6.09
N PHE A 197 -8.04 -3.33 -7.05
CA PHE A 197 -7.87 -4.64 -7.68
C PHE A 197 -6.43 -4.85 -8.11
N SER A 198 -6.04 -6.10 -8.30
CA SER A 198 -4.77 -6.48 -8.91
C SER A 198 -5.03 -7.55 -9.98
N ILE A 199 -4.12 -7.62 -10.94
CA ILE A 199 -4.12 -8.66 -11.97
C ILE A 199 -2.89 -9.53 -11.71
N SER A 200 -3.10 -10.83 -11.57
CA SER A 200 -2.03 -11.83 -11.42
C SER A 200 -2.20 -12.92 -12.48
N SER A 201 -1.12 -13.53 -12.87
CA SER A 201 -1.09 -14.74 -13.73
C SER A 201 -1.37 -15.98 -12.93
#